data_ae0d73e2bf0ff3999d3d6ffebf58841d
#
_entry.id   ae0d73e2bf0ff3999d3d6ffebf58841d
#
_cell.length_a   1.000
_cell.length_b   1.000
_cell.length_c   1.000
_cell.angle_alpha   90.00
_cell.angle_beta   90.00
_cell.angle_gamma   90.00
#
_symmetry.space_group_name_H-M   'P 1'
#
loop_
_entity.id
_entity.type
_entity.pdbx_description
1 polymer ?
#
loop_
_entity_poly.entity_id
_entity_poly.type
_entity_poly.pdbx_seq_one_letter_code
_entity_poly.pdbx_strand_id
1 'polypeptide(L)'
;MVRYLTDDDAAGDGFQIVHEPQLQRFALIKKAQVIGEAHYSLLGETGINFDHTVVAPSYRGTGLSTLLAHRAVTDKIVRGRKIAASCWFIEGFLAKHPELLDAPDQ
;
A
#
# COMPACT_ATOMS: atom_id res chain seq x y z
N MET A 1 -11.98 -2.90 19.72
CA MET A 1 -11.63 -2.42 18.36
C MET A 1 -11.17 -3.58 17.50
N VAL A 2 -11.74 -3.70 16.32
CA VAL A 2 -11.34 -4.75 15.39
C VAL A 2 -9.98 -4.39 14.78
N ARG A 3 -9.12 -5.38 14.64
CA ARG A 3 -7.82 -5.18 14.04
C ARG A 3 -7.60 -6.23 12.95
N TYR A 4 -7.16 -5.78 11.80
CA TYR A 4 -6.92 -6.64 10.65
C TYR A 4 -5.43 -6.91 10.52
N LEU A 5 -5.06 -8.19 10.55
CA LEU A 5 -3.67 -8.62 10.48
C LEU A 5 -3.28 -9.17 9.12
N THR A 6 -4.27 -9.62 8.34
CA THR A 6 -4.04 -10.19 7.01
C THR A 6 -5.08 -9.68 6.02
N ASP A 7 -4.78 -9.83 4.73
CA ASP A 7 -5.74 -9.48 3.68
C ASP A 7 -7.02 -10.31 3.81
N ASP A 8 -6.91 -11.56 4.21
CA ASP A 8 -8.08 -12.42 4.39
C ASP A 8 -8.98 -11.92 5.51
N ASP A 9 -8.40 -11.45 6.61
CA ASP A 9 -9.17 -10.84 7.71
C ASP A 9 -9.97 -9.65 7.21
N ALA A 10 -9.33 -8.78 6.43
CA ALA A 10 -9.98 -7.59 5.89
C ALA A 10 -11.05 -7.97 4.87
N ALA A 11 -10.76 -8.93 4.00
CA ALA A 11 -11.72 -9.39 3.00
C ALA A 11 -12.97 -9.98 3.65
N GLY A 12 -12.81 -10.66 4.79
CA GLY A 12 -13.93 -11.22 5.54
C GLY A 12 -14.91 -10.15 6.00
N ASP A 13 -14.44 -8.93 6.21
CA ASP A 13 -15.28 -7.80 6.61
C ASP A 13 -15.63 -6.88 5.43
N GLY A 14 -15.38 -7.31 4.20
CA GLY A 14 -15.79 -6.60 3.00
C GLY A 14 -14.81 -5.55 2.50
N PHE A 15 -13.57 -5.55 2.99
CA PHE A 15 -12.55 -4.64 2.47
C PHE A 15 -11.82 -5.26 1.29
N GLN A 16 -11.48 -4.44 0.31
CA GLN A 16 -10.70 -4.84 -0.84
C GLN A 16 -9.61 -3.81 -1.10
N ILE A 17 -8.45 -4.28 -1.56
CA ILE A 17 -7.40 -3.39 -2.03
C ILE A 17 -7.26 -3.62 -3.53
N VAL A 18 -7.43 -2.57 -4.32
CA VAL A 18 -7.42 -2.63 -5.77
C VAL A 18 -6.35 -1.70 -6.31
N HIS A 19 -5.54 -2.21 -7.24
CA HIS A 19 -4.56 -1.40 -7.93
C HIS A 19 -5.26 -0.68 -9.10
N GLU A 20 -5.14 0.64 -9.12
CA GLU A 20 -5.72 1.49 -10.18
C GLU A 20 -4.57 2.23 -10.88
N PRO A 21 -3.93 1.60 -11.87
CA PRO A 21 -2.72 2.18 -12.48
C PRO A 21 -2.97 3.49 -13.22
N GLN A 22 -4.17 3.72 -13.76
CA GLN A 22 -4.47 4.98 -14.42
C GLN A 22 -4.49 6.15 -13.44
N LEU A 23 -4.76 5.88 -12.17
CA LEU A 23 -4.77 6.88 -11.11
C LEU A 23 -3.48 6.81 -10.28
N GLN A 24 -2.59 5.89 -10.61
CA GLN A 24 -1.34 5.65 -9.91
C GLN A 24 -1.57 5.51 -8.40
N ARG A 25 -2.48 4.60 -8.06
CA ARG A 25 -2.80 4.37 -6.65
C ARG A 25 -3.25 2.95 -6.39
N PHE A 26 -3.16 2.58 -5.11
CA PHE A 26 -3.83 1.40 -4.55
C PHE A 26 -4.97 1.91 -3.70
N ALA A 27 -6.18 1.47 -3.99
CA ALA A 27 -7.39 1.94 -3.29
C ALA A 27 -7.88 0.89 -2.32
N LEU A 28 -8.16 1.30 -1.09
CA LEU A 28 -8.80 0.47 -0.08
C LEU A 28 -10.29 0.79 -0.14
N ILE A 29 -11.09 -0.23 -0.44
CA ILE A 29 -12.52 -0.05 -0.76
C ILE A 29 -13.37 -0.88 0.18
N LYS A 30 -14.46 -0.28 0.66
CA LYS A 30 -15.51 -0.97 1.39
C LYS A 30 -16.86 -0.47 0.93
N LYS A 31 -17.77 -1.39 0.59
CA LYS A 31 -19.12 -1.06 0.11
C LYS A 31 -19.09 -0.06 -1.03
N ALA A 32 -18.21 -0.31 -2.01
CA ALA A 32 -18.03 0.54 -3.19
C ALA A 32 -17.52 1.95 -2.89
N GLN A 33 -17.05 2.21 -1.66
CA GLN A 33 -16.47 3.50 -1.28
C GLN A 33 -14.97 3.37 -1.08
N VAL A 34 -14.21 4.33 -1.61
CA VAL A 34 -12.78 4.41 -1.36
C VAL A 34 -12.58 5.02 0.03
N ILE A 35 -12.05 4.23 0.95
CA ILE A 35 -11.82 4.67 2.33
C ILE A 35 -10.32 4.84 2.63
N GLY A 36 -9.47 4.52 1.68
CA GLY A 36 -8.03 4.72 1.82
C GLY A 36 -7.35 4.65 0.47
N GLU A 37 -6.16 5.24 0.38
CA GLU A 37 -5.40 5.28 -0.85
C GLU A 37 -3.91 5.29 -0.54
N ALA A 38 -3.13 4.62 -1.38
CA ALA A 38 -1.67 4.76 -1.40
C ALA A 38 -1.28 5.14 -2.82
N HIS A 39 -0.82 6.38 -2.96
CA HIS A 39 -0.44 6.93 -4.26
C HIS A 39 1.04 6.76 -4.53
N TYR A 40 1.37 6.59 -5.80
CA TYR A 40 2.77 6.51 -6.22
C TYR A 40 2.98 7.32 -7.50
N SER A 41 4.24 7.60 -7.79
CA SER A 41 4.65 8.20 -9.04
C SER A 41 5.74 7.31 -9.64
N LEU A 42 5.68 7.05 -10.93
CA LEU A 42 6.71 6.28 -11.61
C LEU A 42 7.87 7.22 -11.96
N LEU A 43 9.09 6.78 -11.62
CA LEU A 43 10.32 7.54 -11.89
C LEU A 43 11.05 6.84 -13.03
N GLY A 44 10.67 7.17 -14.26
CA GLY A 44 11.18 6.47 -15.44
C GLY A 44 10.75 5.01 -15.42
N GLU A 45 11.56 4.16 -16.03
CA GLU A 45 11.25 2.72 -16.11
C GLU A 45 11.80 1.93 -14.94
N THR A 46 12.70 2.53 -14.15
CA THR A 46 13.44 1.81 -13.11
C THR A 46 13.16 2.28 -11.70
N GLY A 47 12.28 3.26 -11.52
CA GLY A 47 11.98 3.78 -10.19
C GLY A 47 10.50 3.91 -9.92
N ILE A 48 10.16 3.98 -8.64
CA ILE A 48 8.81 4.25 -8.18
C ILE A 48 8.91 4.97 -6.83
N ASN A 49 8.13 6.02 -6.65
CA ASN A 49 8.07 6.77 -5.40
C ASN A 49 6.67 6.68 -4.82
N PHE A 50 6.56 6.22 -3.59
CA PHE A 50 5.29 6.24 -2.85
C PHE A 50 5.20 7.57 -2.13
N ASP A 51 4.30 8.44 -2.58
CA ASP A 51 4.30 9.84 -2.17
C ASP A 51 3.17 10.22 -1.22
N HIS A 52 2.13 9.38 -1.09
CA HIS A 52 1.00 9.76 -0.25
C HIS A 52 0.20 8.52 0.14
N THR A 53 -0.14 8.43 1.44
CA THR A 53 -1.02 7.37 1.95
C THR A 53 -1.99 8.00 2.94
N VAL A 54 -3.27 7.70 2.76
CA VAL A 54 -4.30 8.17 3.68
C VAL A 54 -5.35 7.09 3.86
N VAL A 55 -5.87 6.98 5.08
CA VAL A 55 -7.00 6.11 5.41
C VAL A 55 -7.98 6.95 6.22
N ALA A 56 -9.28 6.78 5.95
CA ALA A 56 -10.31 7.53 6.64
C ALA A 56 -10.16 7.42 8.16
N PRO A 57 -10.37 8.51 8.90
CA PRO A 57 -10.11 8.52 10.36
C PRO A 57 -10.83 7.43 11.12
N SER A 58 -12.04 7.04 10.72
CA SER A 58 -12.81 6.01 11.41
C SER A 58 -12.17 4.63 11.32
N TYR A 59 -11.20 4.43 10.42
CA TYR A 59 -10.53 3.15 10.24
C TYR A 59 -9.07 3.17 10.73
N ARG A 60 -8.64 4.25 11.35
CA ARG A 60 -7.30 4.33 11.92
C ARG A 60 -7.16 3.38 13.09
N GLY A 61 -5.96 2.81 13.24
CA GLY A 61 -5.69 1.88 14.33
C GLY A 61 -6.20 0.48 14.10
N THR A 62 -6.77 0.20 12.92
CA THR A 62 -7.32 -1.12 12.60
C THR A 62 -6.32 -2.06 11.91
N GLY A 63 -5.16 -1.54 11.51
CA GLY A 63 -4.18 -2.31 10.75
C GLY A 63 -4.38 -2.20 9.24
N LEU A 64 -5.45 -1.57 8.78
CA LEU A 64 -5.72 -1.45 7.33
C LEU A 64 -4.66 -0.65 6.60
N SER A 65 -4.11 0.40 7.23
CA SER A 65 -3.02 1.17 6.63
C SER A 65 -1.80 0.31 6.36
N THR A 66 -1.47 -0.59 7.30
CA THR A 66 -0.34 -1.50 7.16
C THR A 66 -0.58 -2.50 6.03
N LEU A 67 -1.79 -3.04 5.92
CA LEU A 67 -2.14 -3.95 4.83
C LEU A 67 -2.07 -3.24 3.49
N LEU A 68 -2.53 -1.99 3.43
CA LEU A 68 -2.47 -1.18 2.22
C LEU A 68 -1.02 -0.94 1.81
N ALA A 69 -0.16 -0.58 2.75
CA ALA A 69 1.26 -0.36 2.48
C ALA A 69 1.93 -1.64 1.99
N HIS A 70 1.67 -2.76 2.65
CA HIS A 70 2.25 -4.05 2.26
C HIS A 70 1.82 -4.42 0.84
N ARG A 71 0.54 -4.28 0.55
CA ARG A 71 0.03 -4.58 -0.78
C ARG A 71 0.68 -3.71 -1.85
N ALA A 72 0.84 -2.41 -1.55
CA ALA A 72 1.41 -1.46 -2.50
C ALA A 72 2.88 -1.78 -2.82
N VAL A 73 3.68 -2.05 -1.79
CA VAL A 73 5.12 -2.24 -2.01
C VAL A 73 5.47 -3.65 -2.47
N THR A 74 4.53 -4.58 -2.45
CA THR A 74 4.74 -5.94 -2.94
C THR A 74 4.03 -6.23 -4.26
N ASP A 75 3.36 -5.24 -4.84
CA ASP A 75 2.70 -5.42 -6.12
C ASP A 75 3.70 -5.61 -7.25
N LYS A 76 3.22 -6.24 -8.33
CA LYS A 76 4.07 -6.46 -9.51
C LYS A 76 4.59 -5.17 -10.12
N ILE A 77 3.92 -4.03 -9.88
CA ILE A 77 4.36 -2.75 -10.43
C ILE A 77 5.74 -2.33 -9.89
N VAL A 78 6.13 -2.83 -8.72
CA VAL A 78 7.44 -2.48 -8.14
C VAL A 78 8.57 -3.38 -8.60
N ARG A 79 8.28 -4.45 -9.32
CA ARG A 79 9.32 -5.39 -9.77
C ARG A 79 10.27 -4.69 -10.74
N GLY A 80 11.55 -4.86 -10.51
CA GLY A 80 12.58 -4.23 -11.33
C GLY A 80 12.70 -2.74 -11.08
N ARG A 81 12.04 -2.19 -10.09
CA ARG A 81 12.08 -0.77 -9.79
C ARG A 81 12.72 -0.52 -8.44
N LYS A 82 13.50 0.55 -8.37
CA LYS A 82 14.01 1.02 -7.10
C LYS A 82 12.89 1.77 -6.38
N ILE A 83 12.63 1.36 -5.14
CA ILE A 83 11.55 1.95 -4.35
C ILE A 83 12.06 3.15 -3.57
N ALA A 84 11.39 4.28 -3.72
CA ALA A 84 11.57 5.46 -2.90
C ALA A 84 10.25 5.78 -2.20
N ALA A 85 10.31 6.51 -1.11
CA ALA A 85 9.11 6.90 -0.38
C ALA A 85 9.29 8.29 0.21
N SER A 86 8.61 9.27 -0.34
CA SER A 86 8.51 10.59 0.27
C SER A 86 7.36 10.64 1.29
N CYS A 87 6.46 9.65 1.25
CA CYS A 87 5.44 9.47 2.27
C CYS A 87 6.08 8.87 3.53
N TRP A 88 6.04 9.59 4.65
CA TRP A 88 6.69 9.13 5.87
C TRP A 88 6.12 7.80 6.38
N PHE A 89 4.85 7.52 6.12
CA PHE A 89 4.25 6.26 6.55
C PHE A 89 4.86 5.07 5.81
N ILE A 90 4.97 5.17 4.49
CA ILE A 90 5.59 4.11 3.67
C ILE A 90 7.08 4.01 4.00
N GLU A 91 7.75 5.13 4.18
CA GLU A 91 9.16 5.13 4.57
C GLU A 91 9.35 4.35 5.88
N GLY A 92 8.52 4.65 6.89
CA GLY A 92 8.57 3.94 8.16
C GLY A 92 8.24 2.47 8.04
N PHE A 93 7.28 2.14 7.19
CA PHE A 93 6.91 0.75 6.94
C PHE A 93 8.10 -0.01 6.33
N LEU A 94 8.75 0.55 5.33
CA LEU A 94 9.90 -0.08 4.68
C LEU A 94 11.09 -0.20 5.62
N ALA A 95 11.27 0.77 6.53
CA ALA A 95 12.33 0.70 7.53
C ALA A 95 12.15 -0.49 8.48
N LYS A 96 10.90 -0.87 8.75
CA LYS A 96 10.59 -2.04 9.57
C LYS A 96 10.62 -3.35 8.79
N HIS A 97 10.62 -3.27 7.47
CA HIS A 97 10.60 -4.43 6.60
C HIS A 97 11.64 -4.32 5.50
N PRO A 98 12.94 -4.24 5.88
CA PRO A 98 14.01 -4.06 4.90
C PRO A 98 14.11 -5.21 3.91
N GLU A 99 13.61 -6.38 4.27
CA GLU A 99 13.59 -7.54 3.36
C GLU A 99 12.79 -7.24 2.09
N LEU A 100 11.83 -6.32 2.12
CA LEU A 100 11.04 -5.98 0.95
C LEU A 100 11.82 -5.16 -0.06
N LEU A 101 12.84 -4.42 0.40
CA LEU A 101 13.72 -3.66 -0.48
C LEU A 101 14.76 -4.53 -1.15
N ASP A 102 15.13 -5.63 -0.48
CA ASP A 102 16.17 -6.54 -0.94
C ASP A 102 15.58 -7.75 -1.65
N ALA A 103 14.28 -7.77 -1.87
CA ALA A 103 13.63 -8.88 -2.57
C ALA A 103 14.26 -9.06 -3.95
N PRO A 104 14.57 -10.30 -4.34
CA PRO A 104 15.17 -10.52 -5.65
C PRO A 104 14.25 -9.99 -6.74
N ASP A 105 14.88 -9.42 -7.73
CA ASP A 105 14.18 -8.89 -8.89
C ASP A 105 13.85 -10.05 -9.82
N GLN A 106 12.63 -10.44 -9.84
CA GLN A 106 12.21 -11.60 -10.63
C GLN A 106 11.38 -11.17 -11.82
#